data_1552a1a2503d4ab2b0c39bce305878ea
#
_entry.id   1552a1a2503d4ab2b0c39bce305878ea
#
_cell.length_a   1.000
_cell.length_b   1.000
_cell.length_c   1.000
_cell.angle_alpha   90.00
_cell.angle_beta   90.00
_cell.angle_gamma   90.00
#
_symmetry.space_group_name_H-M   'P 1'
#
loop_
_entity.id
_entity.type
_entity.pdbx_description
1 polymer ?
#
loop_
_entity_poly.entity_id
_entity_poly.type
_entity_poly.pdbx_seq_one_letter_code
_entity_poly.pdbx_strand_id
1 'polypeptide(L)'
;MELRNVAVVGETRHSPKSSKEFSINVAGVVREMVFNILYHSLFFLGRVEMKREFHSRTKAFACLLTMCAGFSDAYTFICRGGTLAAGQTGNVVFLSVGLIGQQISDVEVKLATMLAFMLGIFLMTVLRRLIDNSVWRLSTLVPYILTTLVTGFLPASVKNVFIVPFFGLSLGIVATSFGEVGSYAYNHSFMTGNLKKTMVAYGNFVREKEKKFLWEAIFMTCLIGSFVCGAIFSTYLIQFYGLKTIWLVAIILTIFLIYRAIQYFEVFHFNRRHE
;
A
#
# COMPACT_ATOMS: atom_id res chain seq x y z
N MET A 1 30.51 -18.85 33.41
CA MET A 1 30.87 -17.42 33.51
C MET A 1 29.61 -16.63 33.22
N GLU A 2 29.05 -16.10 34.28
CA GLU A 2 27.71 -15.51 34.36
C GLU A 2 27.62 -14.18 33.60
N LEU A 3 26.57 -14.00 32.81
CA LEU A 3 26.07 -12.67 32.49
C LEU A 3 24.70 -12.52 33.17
N ARG A 4 24.75 -12.04 34.39
CA ARG A 4 23.59 -11.60 35.19
C ARG A 4 23.31 -10.13 34.90
N ASN A 5 22.02 -9.87 34.73
CA ASN A 5 21.28 -8.68 35.19
C ASN A 5 21.66 -7.32 34.58
N VAL A 6 20.86 -6.88 33.61
CA VAL A 6 20.51 -5.45 33.53
C VAL A 6 19.10 -5.31 34.11
N ALA A 7 19.06 -4.81 35.37
CA ALA A 7 17.86 -4.44 36.05
C ALA A 7 17.27 -3.18 35.39
N VAL A 8 16.02 -3.25 34.97
CA VAL A 8 15.21 -2.07 34.67
C VAL A 8 14.68 -1.54 36.01
N VAL A 9 15.25 -0.46 36.48
CA VAL A 9 14.70 0.37 37.57
C VAL A 9 14.04 1.58 36.94
N GLY A 10 12.78 1.82 37.25
CA GLY A 10 12.12 3.10 36.97
C GLY A 10 10.61 3.01 36.83
N GLU A 11 9.92 2.50 37.88
CA GLU A 11 8.52 2.87 38.07
C GLU A 11 8.43 4.37 38.40
N THR A 12 7.88 5.16 37.46
CA THR A 12 7.25 6.42 37.82
C THR A 12 5.79 6.36 37.41
N ARG A 13 4.94 6.18 38.41
CA ARG A 13 3.50 6.41 38.31
C ARG A 13 3.26 7.82 37.78
N HIS A 14 2.81 7.93 36.53
CA HIS A 14 2.16 9.13 36.03
C HIS A 14 0.74 8.80 35.57
N SER A 15 -0.16 9.60 36.06
CA SER A 15 -1.61 9.67 35.97
C SER A 15 -2.16 9.45 34.53
N PRO A 16 -3.34 8.76 34.37
CA PRO A 16 -3.91 8.40 33.06
C PRO A 16 -4.63 9.56 32.33
N LYS A 17 -4.42 10.82 32.70
CA LYS A 17 -5.09 11.96 32.04
C LYS A 17 -4.44 12.42 30.72
N SER A 18 -3.16 12.14 30.50
CA SER A 18 -2.41 12.62 29.33
C SER A 18 -2.71 11.83 28.04
N SER A 19 -3.08 10.55 28.15
CA SER A 19 -3.29 9.70 26.96
C SER A 19 -4.59 9.97 26.20
N LYS A 20 -5.63 10.48 26.89
CA LYS A 20 -6.91 10.78 26.25
C LYS A 20 -6.90 12.09 25.45
N GLU A 21 -6.22 13.13 25.95
CA GLU A 21 -6.09 14.40 25.20
C GLU A 21 -5.21 14.24 23.97
N PHE A 22 -4.12 13.47 24.06
CA PHE A 22 -3.25 13.19 22.92
C PHE A 22 -3.95 12.35 21.85
N SER A 23 -4.78 11.36 22.24
CA SER A 23 -5.55 10.54 21.29
C SER A 23 -6.63 11.32 20.53
N ILE A 24 -7.29 12.28 21.19
CA ILE A 24 -8.34 13.11 20.59
C ILE A 24 -7.73 14.05 19.55
N ASN A 25 -6.56 14.63 19.82
CA ASN A 25 -5.88 15.54 18.89
C ASN A 25 -5.34 14.79 17.64
N VAL A 26 -4.76 13.59 17.83
CA VAL A 26 -4.31 12.75 16.71
C VAL A 26 -5.48 12.32 15.82
N ALA A 27 -6.63 11.95 16.39
CA ALA A 27 -7.81 11.59 15.63
C ALA A 27 -8.37 12.77 14.81
N GLY A 28 -8.34 13.99 15.35
CA GLY A 28 -8.72 15.20 14.62
C GLY A 28 -7.79 15.49 13.45
N VAL A 29 -6.48 15.46 13.68
CA VAL A 29 -5.46 15.69 12.67
C VAL A 29 -5.51 14.62 11.57
N VAL A 30 -5.66 13.34 11.94
CA VAL A 30 -5.80 12.24 10.98
C VAL A 30 -7.06 12.39 10.14
N ARG A 31 -8.20 12.75 10.75
CA ARG A 31 -9.45 12.97 10.03
C ARG A 31 -9.34 14.11 9.02
N GLU A 32 -8.76 15.25 9.40
CA GLU A 32 -8.56 16.38 8.50
C GLU A 32 -7.54 16.08 7.39
N MET A 33 -6.45 15.40 7.73
CA MET A 33 -5.43 15.02 6.76
C MET A 33 -5.97 14.02 5.73
N VAL A 34 -6.72 13.01 6.17
CA VAL A 34 -7.38 12.03 5.28
C VAL A 34 -8.46 12.71 4.45
N PHE A 35 -9.26 13.58 5.03
CA PHE A 35 -10.29 14.33 4.30
C PHE A 35 -9.66 15.26 3.24
N ASN A 36 -8.59 15.97 3.57
CA ASN A 36 -7.87 16.81 2.61
C ASN A 36 -7.19 15.99 1.50
N ILE A 37 -6.58 14.86 1.84
CA ILE A 37 -5.97 13.98 0.83
C ILE A 37 -7.04 13.37 -0.09
N LEU A 38 -8.15 12.87 0.46
CA LEU A 38 -9.26 12.35 -0.32
C LEU A 38 -9.92 13.46 -1.16
N TYR A 39 -10.16 14.63 -0.57
CA TYR A 39 -10.75 15.78 -1.26
C TYR A 39 -9.83 16.29 -2.38
N HIS A 40 -8.54 16.49 -2.13
CA HIS A 40 -7.59 16.88 -3.16
C HIS A 40 -7.37 15.80 -4.21
N SER A 41 -7.37 14.53 -3.83
CA SER A 41 -7.30 13.42 -4.80
C SER A 41 -8.55 13.35 -5.67
N LEU A 42 -9.74 13.51 -5.08
CA LEU A 42 -11.02 13.54 -5.82
C LEU A 42 -11.18 14.82 -6.64
N PHE A 43 -10.77 15.98 -6.09
CA PHE A 43 -10.82 17.26 -6.80
C PHE A 43 -9.80 17.32 -7.95
N PHE A 44 -8.60 16.75 -7.77
CA PHE A 44 -7.60 16.63 -8.83
C PHE A 44 -8.03 15.63 -9.90
N LEU A 45 -8.76 14.57 -9.54
CA LEU A 45 -9.41 13.64 -10.49
C LEU A 45 -10.49 14.35 -11.33
N GLY A 46 -11.21 15.32 -10.79
CA GLY A 46 -12.26 16.06 -11.50
C GLY A 46 -11.76 17.16 -12.44
N ARG A 47 -10.48 17.56 -12.37
CA ARG A 47 -9.92 18.68 -13.13
C ARG A 47 -8.87 18.29 -14.17
N VAL A 48 -8.64 16.99 -14.38
CA VAL A 48 -7.76 16.53 -15.45
C VAL A 48 -8.52 16.59 -16.76
N GLU A 49 -8.24 17.61 -17.55
CA GLU A 49 -8.68 17.78 -18.94
C GLU A 49 -8.64 16.43 -19.69
N MET A 50 -9.77 16.09 -20.33
CA MET A 50 -9.89 15.02 -21.30
C MET A 50 -8.95 15.26 -22.50
N LYS A 51 -7.67 15.01 -22.34
CA LYS A 51 -6.71 14.83 -23.44
C LYS A 51 -6.30 13.36 -23.51
N ARG A 52 -7.06 12.62 -24.33
CA ARG A 52 -6.63 11.53 -25.22
C ARG A 52 -5.52 10.59 -24.77
N GLU A 53 -5.53 10.08 -23.54
CA GLU A 53 -4.86 8.80 -23.29
C GLU A 53 -5.50 8.14 -22.08
N PHE A 54 -6.03 6.95 -22.29
CA PHE A 54 -6.58 6.05 -21.29
C PHE A 54 -5.44 5.64 -20.33
N HIS A 55 -5.07 6.53 -19.41
CA HIS A 55 -3.91 6.35 -18.56
C HIS A 55 -4.31 5.72 -17.22
N SER A 56 -4.13 4.40 -17.12
CA SER A 56 -4.01 3.72 -15.80
C SER A 56 -2.78 4.18 -15.00
N ARG A 57 -1.98 5.08 -15.56
CA ARG A 57 -0.71 5.58 -15.03
C ARG A 57 -0.80 7.03 -14.59
N THR A 58 -1.79 7.38 -13.78
CA THR A 58 -1.85 8.72 -13.18
C THR A 58 -1.13 8.77 -11.84
N LYS A 59 -0.53 9.91 -11.50
CA LYS A 59 0.12 10.12 -10.20
C LYS A 59 -0.85 9.91 -9.03
N ALA A 60 -2.11 10.33 -9.19
CA ALA A 60 -3.16 10.13 -8.18
C ALA A 60 -3.46 8.64 -7.95
N PHE A 61 -3.51 7.84 -9.00
CA PHE A 61 -3.70 6.39 -8.88
C PHE A 61 -2.51 5.70 -8.21
N ALA A 62 -1.29 6.12 -8.53
CA ALA A 62 -0.10 5.63 -7.86
C ALA A 62 -0.14 5.91 -6.34
N CYS A 63 -0.53 7.13 -5.94
CA CYS A 63 -0.73 7.47 -4.53
C CYS A 63 -1.83 6.63 -3.87
N LEU A 64 -2.96 6.40 -4.56
CA LEU A 64 -4.06 5.58 -4.08
C LEU A 64 -3.62 4.12 -3.85
N LEU A 65 -2.93 3.50 -4.82
CA LEU A 65 -2.38 2.15 -4.66
C LEU A 65 -1.38 2.07 -3.51
N THR A 66 -0.53 3.08 -3.39
CA THR A 66 0.46 3.15 -2.31
C THR A 66 -0.21 3.28 -0.94
N MET A 67 -1.29 4.06 -0.85
CA MET A 67 -2.11 4.15 0.36
C MET A 67 -2.77 2.81 0.70
N CYS A 68 -3.33 2.10 -0.29
CA CYS A 68 -3.91 0.76 -0.09
C CYS A 68 -2.85 -0.26 0.35
N ALA A 69 -1.62 -0.18 -0.17
CA ALA A 69 -0.53 -1.05 0.24
C ALA A 69 -0.13 -0.81 1.70
N GLY A 70 0.06 0.45 2.12
CA GLY A 70 0.35 0.80 3.50
C GLY A 70 -0.79 0.41 4.46
N PHE A 71 -2.04 0.55 4.01
CA PHE A 71 -3.21 0.09 4.75
C PHE A 71 -3.19 -1.42 4.98
N SER A 72 -2.90 -2.20 3.93
CA SER A 72 -2.83 -3.66 4.02
C SER A 72 -1.64 -4.15 4.85
N ASP A 73 -0.48 -3.49 4.77
CA ASP A 73 0.67 -3.81 5.61
C ASP A 73 0.35 -3.64 7.10
N ALA A 74 -0.24 -2.51 7.48
CA ALA A 74 -0.65 -2.27 8.86
C ALA A 74 -1.74 -3.26 9.32
N TYR A 75 -2.73 -3.56 8.45
CA TYR A 75 -3.78 -4.52 8.76
C TYR A 75 -3.20 -5.92 8.98
N THR A 76 -2.39 -6.44 8.07
CA THR A 76 -1.83 -7.79 8.20
C THR A 76 -0.88 -7.88 9.38
N PHE A 77 -0.13 -6.82 9.67
CA PHE A 77 0.75 -6.76 10.83
C PHE A 77 -0.03 -6.83 12.15
N ILE A 78 -1.10 -6.05 12.29
CA ILE A 78 -1.87 -5.96 13.54
C ILE A 78 -2.84 -7.14 13.69
N CYS A 79 -3.57 -7.50 12.62
CA CYS A 79 -4.67 -8.45 12.69
C CYS A 79 -4.31 -9.86 12.26
N ARG A 80 -3.17 -10.06 11.60
CA ARG A 80 -2.81 -11.33 10.94
C ARG A 80 -1.39 -11.80 11.26
N GLY A 81 -0.96 -11.66 12.52
CA GLY A 81 0.23 -12.34 13.04
C GLY A 81 1.56 -11.63 12.73
N GLY A 82 1.61 -10.29 12.70
CA GLY A 82 2.87 -9.55 12.62
C GLY A 82 3.63 -9.74 11.29
N THR A 83 2.91 -10.08 10.20
CA THR A 83 3.49 -10.26 8.87
C THR A 83 3.08 -9.12 7.97
N LEU A 84 4.03 -8.50 7.26
CA LEU A 84 3.76 -7.45 6.30
C LEU A 84 3.29 -8.05 4.97
N ALA A 85 2.22 -7.50 4.39
CA ALA A 85 1.68 -7.96 3.11
C ALA A 85 2.65 -7.68 1.93
N ALA A 86 3.25 -6.49 1.93
CA ALA A 86 4.14 -6.00 0.89
C ALA A 86 5.56 -5.68 1.36
N GLY A 87 5.75 -5.38 2.65
CA GLY A 87 7.02 -4.99 3.24
C GLY A 87 8.01 -6.15 3.42
N GLN A 88 8.44 -6.79 2.33
CA GLN A 88 9.23 -8.03 2.37
C GLN A 88 10.56 -7.89 3.09
N THR A 89 11.22 -6.72 3.04
CA THR A 89 12.46 -6.48 3.81
C THR A 89 12.21 -6.61 5.32
N GLY A 90 11.08 -6.12 5.82
CA GLY A 90 10.67 -6.31 7.21
C GLY A 90 10.41 -7.79 7.51
N ASN A 91 9.71 -8.50 6.61
CA ASN A 91 9.46 -9.93 6.76
C ASN A 91 10.75 -10.76 6.85
N VAL A 92 11.80 -10.43 6.06
CA VAL A 92 13.10 -11.08 6.13
C VAL A 92 13.74 -10.91 7.51
N VAL A 93 13.69 -9.70 8.08
CA VAL A 93 14.23 -9.45 9.43
C VAL A 93 13.43 -10.22 10.47
N PHE A 94 12.09 -10.14 10.44
CA PHE A 94 11.23 -10.86 11.39
C PHE A 94 11.36 -12.38 11.26
N LEU A 95 11.51 -12.90 10.04
CA LEU A 95 11.78 -14.32 9.78
C LEU A 95 13.10 -14.75 10.42
N SER A 96 14.16 -13.96 10.24
CA SER A 96 15.48 -14.27 10.81
C SER A 96 15.47 -14.28 12.33
N VAL A 97 14.79 -13.32 12.95
CA VAL A 97 14.60 -13.27 14.41
C VAL A 97 13.76 -14.45 14.89
N GLY A 98 12.68 -14.79 14.16
CA GLY A 98 11.78 -15.90 14.51
C GLY A 98 12.45 -17.27 14.43
N LEU A 99 13.38 -17.48 13.48
CA LEU A 99 14.17 -18.72 13.36
C LEU A 99 15.05 -18.95 14.60
N ILE A 100 15.66 -17.92 15.16
CA ILE A 100 16.49 -18.03 16.37
C ILE A 100 15.60 -18.16 17.60
N GLY A 101 14.45 -17.42 17.62
CA GLY A 101 13.51 -17.42 18.74
C GLY A 101 12.58 -18.66 18.80
N GLN A 102 12.72 -19.64 17.90
CA GLN A 102 11.93 -20.87 17.81
C GLN A 102 10.41 -20.64 17.67
N GLN A 103 9.98 -19.52 17.09
CA GLN A 103 8.58 -19.21 16.78
C GLN A 103 8.20 -19.70 15.38
N ILE A 104 8.11 -21.01 15.22
CA ILE A 104 7.96 -21.69 13.90
C ILE A 104 6.69 -21.23 13.15
N SER A 105 5.57 -21.06 13.85
CA SER A 105 4.31 -20.61 13.22
C SER A 105 4.43 -19.25 12.53
N ASP A 106 5.20 -18.34 13.10
CA ASP A 106 5.40 -16.99 12.57
C ASP A 106 6.38 -16.99 11.40
N VAL A 107 7.35 -17.92 11.43
CA VAL A 107 8.31 -18.13 10.34
C VAL A 107 7.61 -18.63 9.08
N GLU A 108 6.70 -19.62 9.20
CA GLU A 108 5.95 -20.17 8.07
C GLU A 108 5.16 -19.10 7.31
N VAL A 109 4.42 -18.25 8.03
CA VAL A 109 3.60 -17.20 7.42
C VAL A 109 4.46 -16.19 6.67
N LYS A 110 5.57 -15.75 7.27
CA LYS A 110 6.48 -14.77 6.66
C LYS A 110 7.16 -15.33 5.41
N LEU A 111 7.66 -16.57 5.50
CA LEU A 111 8.29 -17.26 4.36
C LEU A 111 7.29 -17.48 3.22
N ALA A 112 6.11 -18.01 3.52
CA ALA A 112 5.06 -18.23 2.52
C ALA A 112 4.63 -16.91 1.86
N THR A 113 4.51 -15.81 2.62
CA THR A 113 4.15 -14.49 2.09
C THR A 113 5.23 -13.94 1.16
N MET A 114 6.50 -14.10 1.54
CA MET A 114 7.63 -13.69 0.71
C MET A 114 7.70 -14.48 -0.60
N LEU A 115 7.55 -15.80 -0.53
CA LEU A 115 7.54 -16.65 -1.73
C LEU A 115 6.35 -16.32 -2.64
N ALA A 116 5.17 -16.09 -2.06
CA ALA A 116 3.97 -15.71 -2.81
C ALA A 116 4.14 -14.32 -3.49
N PHE A 117 4.76 -13.35 -2.82
CA PHE A 117 5.09 -12.06 -3.41
C PHE A 117 6.06 -12.20 -4.59
N MET A 118 7.12 -12.99 -4.43
CA MET A 118 8.08 -13.28 -5.51
C MET A 118 7.39 -13.99 -6.69
N LEU A 119 6.51 -14.95 -6.41
CA LEU A 119 5.71 -15.62 -7.42
C LEU A 119 4.80 -14.65 -8.16
N GLY A 120 4.16 -13.70 -7.49
CA GLY A 120 3.34 -12.66 -8.10
C GLY A 120 4.13 -11.79 -9.07
N ILE A 121 5.33 -11.36 -8.69
CA ILE A 121 6.25 -10.62 -9.57
C ILE A 121 6.65 -11.48 -10.77
N PHE A 122 7.05 -12.72 -10.54
CA PHE A 122 7.47 -13.64 -11.59
C PHE A 122 6.37 -13.88 -12.62
N LEU A 123 5.18 -14.28 -12.16
CA LEU A 123 4.02 -14.53 -13.02
C LEU A 123 3.68 -13.30 -13.86
N MET A 124 3.62 -12.12 -13.23
CA MET A 124 3.28 -10.90 -13.94
C MET A 124 4.37 -10.48 -14.93
N THR A 125 5.64 -10.72 -14.63
CA THR A 125 6.76 -10.45 -15.54
C THR A 125 6.67 -11.33 -16.79
N VAL A 126 6.33 -12.62 -16.62
CA VAL A 126 6.15 -13.56 -17.73
C VAL A 126 4.93 -13.19 -18.57
N LEU A 127 3.80 -12.86 -17.93
CA LEU A 127 2.55 -12.51 -18.57
C LEU A 127 2.53 -11.10 -19.19
N ARG A 128 3.46 -10.22 -18.81
CA ARG A 128 3.49 -8.82 -19.26
C ARG A 128 3.48 -8.66 -20.77
N ARG A 129 4.09 -9.58 -21.51
CA ARG A 129 4.09 -9.58 -22.98
C ARG A 129 2.70 -9.83 -23.58
N LEU A 130 1.83 -10.52 -22.83
CA LEU A 130 0.45 -10.82 -23.24
C LEU A 130 -0.53 -9.73 -22.80
N ILE A 131 -0.12 -8.84 -21.86
CA ILE A 131 -0.99 -7.88 -21.17
C ILE A 131 -0.52 -6.44 -21.46
N ASP A 132 -0.29 -6.12 -22.72
CA ASP A 132 0.17 -4.75 -23.11
C ASP A 132 -0.98 -3.73 -23.19
N ASN A 133 -2.22 -4.16 -23.06
CA ASN A 133 -3.41 -3.30 -23.12
C ASN A 133 -3.75 -2.75 -21.71
N SER A 134 -4.15 -1.47 -21.65
CA SER A 134 -4.55 -0.78 -20.41
C SER A 134 -5.69 -1.49 -19.66
N VAL A 135 -6.62 -2.13 -20.35
CA VAL A 135 -7.74 -2.89 -19.76
C VAL A 135 -7.24 -4.12 -19.01
N TRP A 136 -6.37 -4.90 -19.64
CA TRP A 136 -5.76 -6.07 -19.02
C TRP A 136 -4.93 -5.70 -17.79
N ARG A 137 -4.28 -4.52 -17.80
CA ARG A 137 -3.54 -4.04 -16.63
C ARG A 137 -4.47 -3.75 -15.45
N LEU A 138 -5.66 -3.22 -15.69
CA LEU A 138 -6.65 -3.00 -14.63
C LEU A 138 -7.17 -4.32 -14.05
N SER A 139 -7.27 -5.39 -14.86
CA SER A 139 -7.68 -6.71 -14.36
C SER A 139 -6.70 -7.29 -13.34
N THR A 140 -5.44 -6.85 -13.32
CA THR A 140 -4.45 -7.28 -12.32
C THR A 140 -4.76 -6.78 -10.91
N LEU A 141 -5.71 -5.85 -10.72
CA LEU A 141 -6.23 -5.45 -9.42
C LEU A 141 -7.22 -6.47 -8.84
N VAL A 142 -7.84 -7.31 -9.68
CA VAL A 142 -8.87 -8.27 -9.25
C VAL A 142 -8.37 -9.22 -8.16
N PRO A 143 -7.18 -9.85 -8.25
CA PRO A 143 -6.66 -10.69 -7.18
C PRO A 143 -6.55 -9.94 -5.84
N TYR A 144 -6.15 -8.67 -5.86
CA TYR A 144 -6.02 -7.87 -4.65
C TYR A 144 -7.40 -7.51 -4.07
N ILE A 145 -8.37 -7.15 -4.90
CA ILE A 145 -9.76 -6.90 -4.49
C ILE A 145 -10.36 -8.15 -3.86
N LEU A 146 -10.22 -9.31 -4.51
CA LEU A 146 -10.74 -10.58 -4.00
C LEU A 146 -10.08 -10.98 -2.67
N THR A 147 -8.75 -10.84 -2.57
CA THR A 147 -8.03 -11.14 -1.33
C THR A 147 -8.54 -10.28 -0.18
N THR A 148 -8.67 -8.96 -0.37
CA THR A 148 -9.14 -8.04 0.67
C THR A 148 -10.62 -8.28 1.02
N LEU A 149 -11.46 -8.55 0.01
CA LEU A 149 -12.88 -8.84 0.21
C LEU A 149 -13.07 -10.14 1.02
N VAL A 150 -12.45 -11.23 0.59
CA VAL A 150 -12.57 -12.56 1.25
C VAL A 150 -12.01 -12.50 2.67
N THR A 151 -10.84 -11.86 2.86
CA THR A 151 -10.20 -11.77 4.18
C THR A 151 -11.06 -11.09 5.23
N GLY A 152 -11.88 -10.10 4.86
CA GLY A 152 -12.79 -9.42 5.78
C GLY A 152 -13.94 -10.30 6.31
N PHE A 153 -14.26 -11.42 5.63
CA PHE A 153 -15.20 -12.43 6.12
C PHE A 153 -14.55 -13.50 7.00
N LEU A 154 -13.23 -13.67 6.92
CA LEU A 154 -12.53 -14.75 7.62
C LEU A 154 -12.31 -14.40 9.10
N PRO A 155 -12.75 -15.27 10.03
CA PRO A 155 -12.55 -15.06 11.46
C PRO A 155 -11.06 -15.15 11.85
N ALA A 156 -10.72 -14.70 13.06
CA ALA A 156 -9.37 -14.74 13.59
C ALA A 156 -8.83 -16.17 13.79
N SER A 157 -9.73 -17.15 13.88
CA SER A 157 -9.37 -18.57 14.05
C SER A 157 -8.71 -19.22 12.82
N VAL A 158 -8.90 -18.63 11.63
CA VAL A 158 -8.25 -19.14 10.41
C VAL A 158 -6.75 -18.84 10.48
N LYS A 159 -5.94 -19.87 10.24
CA LYS A 159 -4.47 -19.75 10.27
C LYS A 159 -3.99 -18.72 9.23
N ASN A 160 -3.12 -17.81 9.66
CA ASN A 160 -2.64 -16.70 8.83
C ASN A 160 -1.84 -17.15 7.60
N VAL A 161 -1.25 -18.35 7.63
CA VAL A 161 -0.55 -18.95 6.48
C VAL A 161 -1.46 -19.20 5.27
N PHE A 162 -2.78 -19.29 5.48
CA PHE A 162 -3.77 -19.42 4.40
C PHE A 162 -4.37 -18.07 3.96
N ILE A 163 -3.96 -16.97 4.58
CA ILE A 163 -4.52 -15.64 4.29
C ILE A 163 -3.44 -14.70 3.77
N VAL A 164 -2.38 -14.47 4.55
CA VAL A 164 -1.40 -13.40 4.27
C VAL A 164 -0.59 -13.64 2.99
N PRO A 165 -0.25 -14.89 2.58
CA PRO A 165 0.42 -15.12 1.31
C PRO A 165 -0.37 -14.64 0.08
N PHE A 166 -1.71 -14.65 0.12
CA PHE A 166 -2.52 -14.11 -0.98
C PHE A 166 -2.39 -12.59 -1.10
N PHE A 167 -2.20 -11.87 0.01
CA PHE A 167 -1.82 -10.45 -0.05
C PHE A 167 -0.45 -10.28 -0.70
N GLY A 168 0.53 -11.09 -0.30
CA GLY A 168 1.86 -11.09 -0.93
C GLY A 168 1.77 -11.29 -2.43
N LEU A 169 1.10 -12.35 -2.89
CA LEU A 169 0.90 -12.65 -4.30
C LEU A 169 0.25 -11.47 -5.05
N SER A 170 -0.87 -10.98 -4.53
CA SER A 170 -1.64 -9.90 -5.15
C SER A 170 -0.82 -8.62 -5.26
N LEU A 171 -0.11 -8.24 -4.20
CA LEU A 171 0.72 -7.05 -4.18
C LEU A 171 1.98 -7.19 -5.06
N GLY A 172 2.53 -8.40 -5.22
CA GLY A 172 3.57 -8.70 -6.19
C GLY A 172 3.11 -8.50 -7.63
N ILE A 173 1.89 -8.97 -7.96
CA ILE A 173 1.25 -8.76 -9.27
C ILE A 173 1.06 -7.26 -9.51
N VAL A 174 0.46 -6.54 -8.56
CA VAL A 174 0.19 -5.10 -8.67
C VAL A 174 1.49 -4.30 -8.77
N ALA A 175 2.53 -4.66 -8.01
CA ALA A 175 3.85 -4.00 -8.05
C ALA A 175 4.49 -4.03 -9.45
N THR A 176 4.34 -5.15 -10.14
CA THR A 176 4.88 -5.33 -11.48
C THR A 176 4.02 -4.63 -12.54
N SER A 177 2.69 -4.61 -12.33
CA SER A 177 1.73 -4.02 -13.27
C SER A 177 1.76 -2.49 -13.28
N PHE A 178 1.99 -1.87 -12.11
CA PHE A 178 1.87 -0.43 -11.89
C PHE A 178 3.16 0.18 -11.30
N GLY A 179 4.31 -0.16 -11.86
CA GLY A 179 5.61 0.31 -11.40
C GLY A 179 6.09 1.63 -12.00
N GLU A 180 5.31 2.28 -12.89
CA GLU A 180 5.73 3.46 -13.63
C GLU A 180 4.58 4.46 -13.81
N VAL A 181 4.88 5.76 -13.71
CA VAL A 181 3.98 6.87 -14.03
C VAL A 181 4.74 7.90 -14.88
N GLY A 182 4.43 7.96 -16.20
CA GLY A 182 5.21 8.75 -17.14
C GLY A 182 6.66 8.28 -17.16
N SER A 183 7.60 9.16 -16.91
CA SER A 183 9.04 8.86 -16.80
C SER A 183 9.48 8.42 -15.40
N TYR A 184 8.58 8.38 -14.42
CA TYR A 184 8.91 8.08 -13.03
C TYR A 184 8.67 6.60 -12.72
N ALA A 185 9.73 5.84 -12.52
CA ALA A 185 9.64 4.50 -11.95
C ALA A 185 9.46 4.59 -10.43
N TYR A 186 8.41 3.98 -9.88
CA TYR A 186 8.12 3.95 -8.44
C TYR A 186 7.74 2.54 -7.99
N ASN A 187 7.65 2.34 -6.70
CA ASN A 187 7.09 1.10 -6.16
C ASN A 187 6.12 1.44 -5.01
N HIS A 188 4.85 1.07 -5.18
CA HIS A 188 3.82 1.32 -4.16
C HIS A 188 4.02 0.51 -2.87
N SER A 189 4.83 -0.55 -2.91
CA SER A 189 5.10 -1.44 -1.79
C SER A 189 6.50 -1.24 -1.17
N PHE A 190 7.45 -0.62 -1.88
CA PHE A 190 8.85 -0.53 -1.48
C PHE A 190 9.23 0.89 -1.06
N MET A 191 8.89 1.26 0.19
CA MET A 191 9.11 2.61 0.69
C MET A 191 10.58 3.02 0.78
N THR A 192 11.49 2.10 1.13
CA THR A 192 12.93 2.39 1.18
C THR A 192 13.49 2.82 -0.17
N GLY A 193 13.07 2.16 -1.26
CA GLY A 193 13.45 2.55 -2.61
C GLY A 193 12.91 3.94 -3.01
N ASN A 194 11.67 4.23 -2.66
CA ASN A 194 11.07 5.55 -2.90
C ASN A 194 11.75 6.64 -2.07
N LEU A 195 12.11 6.37 -0.80
CA LEU A 195 12.83 7.30 0.06
C LEU A 195 14.21 7.66 -0.54
N LYS A 196 14.97 6.66 -1.03
CA LYS A 196 16.23 6.91 -1.74
C LYS A 196 16.02 7.81 -2.96
N LYS A 197 15.04 7.49 -3.82
CA LYS A 197 14.73 8.30 -5.01
C LYS A 197 14.34 9.73 -4.66
N THR A 198 13.56 9.92 -3.61
CA THR A 198 13.18 11.23 -3.09
C THR A 198 14.41 12.08 -2.78
N MET A 199 15.36 11.54 -2.00
CA MET A 199 16.54 12.29 -1.59
C MET A 199 17.48 12.54 -2.76
N VAL A 200 17.63 11.60 -3.69
CA VAL A 200 18.41 11.79 -4.93
C VAL A 200 17.79 12.90 -5.79
N ALA A 201 16.47 12.92 -5.94
CA ALA A 201 15.78 13.96 -6.72
C ALA A 201 15.93 15.34 -6.08
N TYR A 202 15.79 15.47 -4.75
CA TYR A 202 16.06 16.75 -4.05
C TYR A 202 17.52 17.18 -4.20
N GLY A 203 18.50 16.24 -4.08
CA GLY A 203 19.92 16.53 -4.29
C GLY A 203 20.21 17.04 -5.70
N ASN A 204 19.63 16.40 -6.72
CA ASN A 204 19.75 16.84 -8.11
C ASN A 204 19.11 18.23 -8.33
N PHE A 205 17.96 18.50 -7.70
CA PHE A 205 17.33 19.81 -7.75
C PHE A 205 18.23 20.90 -7.12
N VAL A 206 18.85 20.63 -5.99
CA VAL A 206 19.79 21.57 -5.35
C VAL A 206 20.98 21.87 -6.25
N ARG A 207 21.53 20.83 -6.93
CA ARG A 207 22.69 20.93 -7.80
C ARG A 207 22.39 21.60 -9.15
N GLU A 208 21.32 21.18 -9.82
CA GLU A 208 21.04 21.55 -11.21
C GLU A 208 19.96 22.64 -11.34
N LYS A 209 19.20 22.90 -10.27
CA LYS A 209 18.10 23.88 -10.20
C LYS A 209 16.98 23.63 -11.23
N GLU A 210 16.92 22.46 -11.86
CA GLU A 210 15.89 22.12 -12.83
C GLU A 210 14.60 21.69 -12.13
N LYS A 211 13.47 22.28 -12.52
CA LYS A 211 12.13 21.99 -11.96
C LYS A 211 11.70 20.54 -12.11
N LYS A 212 12.22 19.81 -13.11
CA LYS A 212 11.91 18.38 -13.31
C LYS A 212 12.25 17.55 -12.06
N PHE A 213 13.42 17.79 -11.45
CA PHE A 213 13.86 17.09 -10.24
C PHE A 213 13.02 17.45 -9.02
N LEU A 214 12.58 18.70 -8.92
CA LEU A 214 11.67 19.12 -7.86
C LEU A 214 10.32 18.40 -7.96
N TRP A 215 9.73 18.32 -9.16
CA TRP A 215 8.46 17.61 -9.37
C TRP A 215 8.57 16.10 -9.12
N GLU A 216 9.71 15.51 -9.46
CA GLU A 216 10.00 14.12 -9.13
C GLU A 216 10.07 13.92 -7.60
N ALA A 217 10.83 14.77 -6.90
CA ALA A 217 10.97 14.71 -5.45
C ALA A 217 9.62 14.88 -4.74
N ILE A 218 8.81 15.85 -5.15
CA ILE A 218 7.46 16.07 -4.62
C ILE A 218 6.58 14.83 -4.84
N PHE A 219 6.58 14.25 -6.03
CA PHE A 219 5.79 13.05 -6.33
C PHE A 219 6.21 11.86 -5.46
N MET A 220 7.51 11.61 -5.31
CA MET A 220 8.00 10.53 -4.45
C MET A 220 7.67 10.78 -2.97
N THR A 221 7.74 12.03 -2.51
CA THR A 221 7.32 12.42 -1.15
C THR A 221 5.82 12.15 -0.95
N CYS A 222 4.97 12.48 -1.94
CA CYS A 222 3.54 12.18 -1.89
C CYS A 222 3.26 10.67 -1.82
N LEU A 223 4.03 9.83 -2.53
CA LEU A 223 3.90 8.38 -2.43
C LEU A 223 4.20 7.87 -1.01
N ILE A 224 5.32 8.33 -0.42
CA ILE A 224 5.68 7.97 0.95
C ILE A 224 4.59 8.43 1.93
N GLY A 225 4.15 9.67 1.80
CA GLY A 225 3.06 10.22 2.61
C GLY A 225 1.77 9.41 2.48
N SER A 226 1.42 8.98 1.26
CA SER A 226 0.23 8.14 1.01
C SER A 226 0.33 6.79 1.71
N PHE A 227 1.50 6.13 1.69
CA PHE A 227 1.72 4.89 2.42
C PHE A 227 1.51 5.07 3.93
N VAL A 228 2.16 6.08 4.50
CA VAL A 228 2.06 6.41 5.93
C VAL A 228 0.61 6.69 6.32
N CYS A 229 -0.11 7.50 5.52
CA CYS A 229 -1.52 7.78 5.74
C CYS A 229 -2.38 6.50 5.70
N GLY A 230 -2.13 5.62 4.74
CA GLY A 230 -2.80 4.32 4.66
C GLY A 230 -2.60 3.47 5.90
N ALA A 231 -1.36 3.36 6.37
CA ALA A 231 -1.00 2.61 7.57
C ALA A 231 -1.63 3.19 8.85
N ILE A 232 -1.58 4.52 9.03
CA ILE A 232 -2.19 5.21 10.17
C ILE A 232 -3.71 5.00 10.15
N PHE A 233 -4.34 5.18 8.97
CA PHE A 233 -5.79 5.06 8.82
C PHE A 233 -6.28 3.63 9.06
N SER A 234 -5.55 2.63 8.57
CA SER A 234 -5.79 1.21 8.88
C SER A 234 -5.75 0.96 10.39
N THR A 235 -4.67 1.38 11.05
CA THR A 235 -4.48 1.20 12.50
C THR A 235 -5.60 1.86 13.30
N TYR A 236 -6.04 3.05 12.90
CA TYR A 236 -7.14 3.76 13.54
C TYR A 236 -8.47 3.01 13.37
N LEU A 237 -8.81 2.57 12.15
CA LEU A 237 -10.07 1.90 11.88
C LEU A 237 -10.15 0.49 12.49
N ILE A 238 -9.04 -0.20 12.64
CA ILE A 238 -8.98 -1.51 13.30
C ILE A 238 -9.55 -1.46 14.72
N GLN A 239 -9.39 -0.35 15.43
CA GLN A 239 -9.91 -0.17 16.78
C GLN A 239 -11.45 -0.23 16.84
N PHE A 240 -12.14 0.12 15.75
CA PHE A 240 -13.60 0.16 15.67
C PHE A 240 -14.20 -1.02 14.90
N TYR A 241 -13.55 -1.45 13.82
CA TYR A 241 -14.09 -2.44 12.89
C TYR A 241 -13.35 -3.78 12.91
N GLY A 242 -12.22 -3.87 13.63
CA GLY A 242 -11.41 -5.09 13.74
C GLY A 242 -11.04 -5.68 12.37
N LEU A 243 -11.31 -6.97 12.18
CA LEU A 243 -10.97 -7.70 10.95
C LEU A 243 -11.69 -7.18 9.68
N LYS A 244 -12.86 -6.55 9.84
CA LYS A 244 -13.64 -6.03 8.71
C LYS A 244 -13.05 -4.76 8.09
N THR A 245 -12.11 -4.13 8.77
CA THR A 245 -11.42 -2.92 8.31
C THR A 245 -10.84 -3.06 6.90
N ILE A 246 -10.39 -4.27 6.53
CA ILE A 246 -9.77 -4.53 5.23
C ILE A 246 -10.74 -4.36 4.04
N TRP A 247 -12.06 -4.42 4.28
CA TRP A 247 -13.06 -4.19 3.23
C TRP A 247 -12.97 -2.80 2.62
N LEU A 248 -12.44 -1.83 3.36
CA LEU A 248 -12.26 -0.49 2.82
C LEU A 248 -11.34 -0.49 1.58
N VAL A 249 -10.27 -1.30 1.60
CA VAL A 249 -9.39 -1.44 0.44
C VAL A 249 -10.14 -2.07 -0.74
N ALA A 250 -10.95 -3.13 -0.49
CA ALA A 250 -11.77 -3.74 -1.52
C ALA A 250 -12.74 -2.72 -2.14
N ILE A 251 -13.42 -1.92 -1.32
CA ILE A 251 -14.37 -0.89 -1.76
C ILE A 251 -13.67 0.16 -2.61
N ILE A 252 -12.56 0.73 -2.14
CA ILE A 252 -11.81 1.78 -2.84
C ILE A 252 -11.34 1.28 -4.21
N LEU A 253 -10.73 0.08 -4.27
CA LEU A 253 -10.22 -0.47 -5.51
C LEU A 253 -11.35 -0.87 -6.48
N THR A 254 -12.47 -1.37 -5.96
CA THR A 254 -13.65 -1.70 -6.79
C THR A 254 -14.27 -0.45 -7.40
N ILE A 255 -14.47 0.62 -6.61
CA ILE A 255 -14.95 1.91 -7.12
C ILE A 255 -14.03 2.44 -8.21
N PHE A 256 -12.70 2.37 -7.97
CA PHE A 256 -11.73 2.80 -8.96
C PHE A 256 -11.82 1.96 -10.25
N LEU A 257 -11.93 0.64 -10.12
CA LEU A 257 -12.03 -0.27 -11.27
C LEU A 257 -13.30 0.01 -12.10
N ILE A 258 -14.44 0.18 -11.44
CA ILE A 258 -15.72 0.52 -12.09
C ILE A 258 -15.61 1.87 -12.80
N TYR A 259 -15.08 2.90 -12.13
CA TYR A 259 -14.89 4.22 -12.73
C TYR A 259 -14.04 4.15 -14.01
N ARG A 260 -12.97 3.37 -14.00
CA ARG A 260 -12.11 3.17 -15.18
C ARG A 260 -12.79 2.36 -16.28
N ALA A 261 -13.60 1.37 -15.93
CA ALA A 261 -14.37 0.60 -16.89
C ALA A 261 -15.39 1.49 -17.61
N ILE A 262 -16.10 2.36 -16.89
CA ILE A 262 -17.04 3.33 -17.48
C ILE A 262 -16.33 4.25 -18.47
N GLN A 263 -15.19 4.85 -18.09
CA GLN A 263 -14.40 5.72 -18.98
C GLN A 263 -13.98 4.99 -20.27
N TYR A 264 -13.62 3.70 -20.16
CA TYR A 264 -13.26 2.91 -21.32
C TYR A 264 -14.44 2.72 -22.27
N PHE A 265 -15.62 2.40 -21.74
CA PHE A 265 -16.83 2.22 -22.57
C PHE A 265 -17.27 3.52 -23.25
N GLU A 266 -17.16 4.67 -22.58
CA GLU A 266 -17.48 5.97 -23.19
C GLU A 266 -16.57 6.30 -24.38
N VAL A 267 -15.26 6.10 -24.23
CA VAL A 267 -14.28 6.33 -25.31
C VAL A 267 -14.53 5.37 -26.48
N PHE A 268 -14.83 4.09 -26.19
CA PHE A 268 -15.12 3.10 -27.21
C PHE A 268 -16.38 3.41 -28.02
N HIS A 269 -17.45 3.85 -27.36
CA HIS A 269 -18.70 4.25 -28.03
C HIS A 269 -18.55 5.57 -28.82
N PHE A 270 -17.72 6.50 -28.35
CA PHE A 270 -17.46 7.74 -29.08
C PHE A 270 -16.73 7.49 -30.39
N ASN A 271 -15.71 6.65 -30.38
CA ASN A 271 -14.96 6.31 -31.59
C ASN A 271 -15.82 5.58 -32.64
N ARG A 272 -16.74 4.67 -32.22
CA ARG A 272 -17.67 3.98 -33.13
C ARG A 272 -18.72 4.88 -33.79
N ARG A 273 -18.98 6.07 -33.26
CA ARG A 273 -19.95 7.01 -33.86
C ARG A 273 -19.33 7.94 -34.90
N HIS A 274 -18.02 7.92 -35.03
CA HIS A 274 -17.26 8.77 -35.94
C HIS A 274 -16.47 7.98 -37.00
N GLU A 275 -16.60 6.64 -37.03
CA GLU A 275 -16.29 5.76 -38.16
C GLU A 275 -17.56 5.50 -39.01
#